data_e23792926706b50fd9f428155c3dfe11
#
_entry.id   e23792926706b50fd9f428155c3dfe11
#
_cell.length_a   1.000
_cell.length_b   1.000
_cell.length_c   1.000
_cell.angle_alpha   90.00
_cell.angle_beta   90.00
_cell.angle_gamma   90.00
#
_symmetry.space_group_name_H-M   'P 1'
#
loop_
_entity.id
_entity.type
_entity.pdbx_description
1 polymer ?
#
loop_
_entity_poly.entity_id
_entity_poly.type
_entity_poly.pdbx_seq_one_letter_code
_entity_poly.pdbx_strand_id
1 'polypeptide(L)'
;MPLDTKTICRLLQKANRPQLAKILGDVWETPLLDYADQLWEKPVAPPPFEIELREAFEIEFCRIGYNEIEAKAYSTALDRTRVLQTATHLTVSEGPTFLALHHLSLLGLPVAETYFVGAFSGVPFANAAWSGCLNFSNRFDLETVIDPKAPGFAELKRAESDRYRDSTERRISFIPGSMRDSRVFQSKVPEKLTSLLPYIAEPIRKYVPVVKPGDEFTAWASQFSAAQLRKIMPGKSVLYFDLNEVIRTYLILVLKNSQHPLFRFLFEPTIRKTVLDEFSPETPLFTVEVHHKNKIRQETVVFKDDMLQSQNFQLEVSPEKIIKALESGTLCPGLFITFTTLCFINALLCFGSFEQVEYLAEFRRKWLKLGFLEQEIVQAVNTSALTSGRCIEESGVAVNPLDLLLGFRWSFMENQTVGELMRPLLPRLGIEV
;
A
#
# COMPACT_ATOMS: atom_id res chain seq x y z
N MET A 1 -24.41 4.94 22.70
CA MET A 1 -25.44 4.12 22.00
C MET A 1 -24.73 3.41 20.84
N PRO A 2 -25.03 2.16 20.55
CA PRO A 2 -24.49 1.55 19.34
C PRO A 2 -24.93 2.40 18.14
N LEU A 3 -23.98 2.77 17.27
CA LEU A 3 -24.28 3.51 16.05
C LEU A 3 -24.97 2.54 15.07
N ASP A 4 -26.21 2.82 14.73
CA ASP A 4 -26.92 2.07 13.69
C ASP A 4 -26.42 2.44 12.29
N THR A 5 -26.66 1.56 11.33
CA THR A 5 -26.22 1.71 9.94
C THR A 5 -26.68 3.04 9.32
N LYS A 6 -27.91 3.50 9.60
CA LYS A 6 -28.45 4.76 9.06
C LYS A 6 -27.69 5.98 9.59
N THR A 7 -27.33 5.96 10.86
CA THR A 7 -26.57 7.04 11.49
C THR A 7 -25.16 7.10 10.91
N ILE A 8 -24.48 5.96 10.77
CA ILE A 8 -23.15 5.88 10.13
C ILE A 8 -23.20 6.43 8.69
N CYS A 9 -24.13 5.97 7.86
CA CYS A 9 -24.25 6.44 6.48
C CYS A 9 -24.44 7.97 6.41
N ARG A 10 -25.30 8.53 7.28
CA ARG A 10 -25.53 9.98 7.34
C ARG A 10 -24.27 10.75 7.77
N LEU A 11 -23.51 10.24 8.74
CA LEU A 11 -22.27 10.87 9.20
C LEU A 11 -21.18 10.82 8.12
N LEU A 12 -21.02 9.69 7.43
CA LEU A 12 -20.09 9.55 6.32
C LEU A 12 -20.43 10.47 5.14
N GLN A 13 -21.70 10.59 4.80
CA GLN A 13 -22.15 11.56 3.79
C GLN A 13 -21.81 13.00 4.18
N LYS A 14 -22.02 13.40 5.44
CA LYS A 14 -21.63 14.72 5.96
C LYS A 14 -20.10 14.93 5.93
N ALA A 15 -19.32 13.87 6.14
CA ALA A 15 -17.86 13.88 6.04
C ALA A 15 -17.35 13.82 4.58
N ASN A 16 -18.24 13.99 3.59
CA ASN A 16 -17.94 13.91 2.15
C ASN A 16 -17.34 12.54 1.73
N ARG A 17 -17.91 11.44 2.25
CA ARG A 17 -17.52 10.04 1.98
C ARG A 17 -18.71 9.24 1.42
N PRO A 18 -19.26 9.64 0.25
CA PRO A 18 -20.50 9.02 -0.27
C PRO A 18 -20.34 7.57 -0.69
N GLN A 19 -19.20 7.19 -1.26
CA GLN A 19 -18.95 5.81 -1.68
C GLN A 19 -18.80 4.89 -0.48
N LEU A 20 -18.05 5.33 0.53
CA LEU A 20 -17.89 4.60 1.79
C LEU A 20 -19.23 4.46 2.52
N ALA A 21 -20.05 5.52 2.53
CA ALA A 21 -21.39 5.49 3.10
C ALA A 21 -22.28 4.44 2.42
N LYS A 22 -22.20 4.34 1.09
CA LYS A 22 -22.92 3.31 0.34
C LYS A 22 -22.45 1.91 0.70
N ILE A 23 -21.14 1.65 0.65
CA ILE A 23 -20.59 0.33 0.95
C ILE A 23 -20.96 -0.09 2.37
N LEU A 24 -20.67 0.76 3.38
CA LEU A 24 -20.95 0.42 4.78
C LEU A 24 -22.46 0.35 5.08
N GLY A 25 -23.29 1.05 4.31
CA GLY A 25 -24.73 0.93 4.37
C GLY A 25 -25.24 -0.47 4.03
N ASP A 26 -24.55 -1.11 3.10
CA ASP A 26 -24.91 -2.46 2.64
C ASP A 26 -24.33 -3.57 3.54
N VAL A 27 -23.14 -3.33 4.17
CA VAL A 27 -22.38 -4.42 4.82
C VAL A 27 -22.08 -4.20 6.32
N TRP A 28 -22.54 -3.11 6.94
CA TRP A 28 -22.19 -2.76 8.33
C TRP A 28 -22.46 -3.88 9.34
N GLU A 29 -23.60 -4.55 9.22
CA GLU A 29 -24.03 -5.66 10.09
C GLU A 29 -23.62 -7.04 9.53
N THR A 30 -22.93 -7.08 8.39
CA THR A 30 -22.54 -8.35 7.77
C THR A 30 -21.41 -9.00 8.57
N PRO A 31 -21.46 -10.30 8.88
CA PRO A 31 -20.35 -11.04 9.46
C PRO A 31 -19.09 -10.93 8.59
N LEU A 32 -17.92 -10.84 9.23
CA LEU A 32 -16.66 -10.68 8.49
C LEU A 32 -16.38 -11.80 7.50
N LEU A 33 -16.74 -13.04 7.85
CA LEU A 33 -16.53 -14.18 6.96
C LEU A 33 -17.39 -14.07 5.69
N ASP A 34 -18.68 -13.76 5.84
CA ASP A 34 -19.60 -13.61 4.70
C ASP A 34 -19.16 -12.44 3.80
N TYR A 35 -18.70 -11.34 4.39
CA TYR A 35 -18.16 -10.21 3.63
C TYR A 35 -16.83 -10.55 2.94
N ALA A 36 -15.96 -11.29 3.60
CA ALA A 36 -14.70 -11.73 3.02
C ALA A 36 -14.93 -12.62 1.80
N ASP A 37 -15.89 -13.53 1.85
CA ASP A 37 -16.27 -14.38 0.71
C ASP A 37 -16.78 -13.52 -0.47
N GLN A 38 -17.63 -12.51 -0.19
CA GLN A 38 -18.12 -11.57 -1.22
C GLN A 38 -16.98 -10.79 -1.89
N LEU A 39 -15.94 -10.42 -1.15
CA LEU A 39 -14.77 -9.71 -1.72
C LEU A 39 -14.06 -10.54 -2.79
N TRP A 40 -14.06 -11.88 -2.66
CA TRP A 40 -13.39 -12.79 -3.58
C TRP A 40 -14.30 -13.31 -4.70
N GLU A 41 -15.57 -12.92 -4.73
CA GLU A 41 -16.45 -13.21 -5.86
C GLU A 41 -15.90 -12.56 -7.14
N LYS A 42 -15.55 -13.39 -8.11
CA LYS A 42 -14.94 -12.93 -9.37
C LYS A 42 -16.01 -12.34 -10.28
N PRO A 43 -15.78 -11.14 -10.84
CA PRO A 43 -16.57 -10.66 -11.97
C PRO A 43 -16.35 -11.58 -13.19
N VAL A 44 -17.15 -11.37 -14.22
CA VAL A 44 -16.98 -12.02 -15.54
C VAL A 44 -15.51 -11.95 -15.96
N ALA A 45 -14.97 -13.07 -16.47
CA ALA A 45 -13.54 -13.22 -16.78
C ALA A 45 -13.00 -12.02 -17.59
N PRO A 46 -12.10 -11.23 -17.00
CA PRO A 46 -11.51 -10.08 -17.67
C PRO A 46 -10.54 -10.54 -18.79
N PRO A 47 -10.19 -9.68 -19.73
CA PRO A 47 -9.15 -9.99 -20.71
C PRO A 47 -7.82 -10.26 -20.00
N PRO A 48 -6.89 -11.03 -20.61
CA PRO A 48 -5.57 -11.26 -20.03
C PRO A 48 -4.81 -9.93 -19.83
N PHE A 49 -3.88 -9.90 -18.88
CA PHE A 49 -2.99 -8.74 -18.71
C PHE A 49 -2.28 -8.39 -20.01
N GLU A 50 -2.01 -7.11 -20.21
CA GLU A 50 -1.00 -6.70 -21.18
C GLU A 50 0.33 -7.41 -20.88
N ILE A 51 1.03 -7.77 -21.97
CA ILE A 51 2.32 -8.49 -21.84
C ILE A 51 3.30 -7.70 -21.00
N GLU A 52 3.32 -6.39 -21.14
CA GLU A 52 4.21 -5.47 -20.43
C GLU A 52 3.92 -5.44 -18.92
N LEU A 53 2.66 -5.58 -18.52
CA LEU A 53 2.33 -5.65 -17.09
C LEU A 53 2.77 -6.99 -16.49
N ARG A 54 2.60 -8.08 -17.23
CA ARG A 54 3.09 -9.39 -16.81
C ARG A 54 4.60 -9.39 -16.67
N GLU A 55 5.32 -8.85 -17.65
CA GLU A 55 6.76 -8.69 -17.61
C GLU A 55 7.22 -7.85 -16.42
N ALA A 56 6.54 -6.75 -16.14
CA ALA A 56 6.84 -5.89 -15.00
C ALA A 56 6.68 -6.62 -13.65
N PHE A 57 5.65 -7.46 -13.50
CA PHE A 57 5.51 -8.32 -12.32
C PHE A 57 6.62 -9.36 -12.23
N GLU A 58 6.99 -10.01 -13.31
CA GLU A 58 8.05 -11.02 -13.33
C GLU A 58 9.40 -10.39 -12.93
N ILE A 59 9.72 -9.22 -13.46
CA ILE A 59 10.94 -8.46 -13.09
C ILE A 59 10.94 -8.14 -11.59
N GLU A 60 9.83 -7.65 -11.06
CA GLU A 60 9.72 -7.33 -9.63
C GLU A 60 9.84 -8.58 -8.75
N PHE A 61 9.21 -9.68 -9.12
CA PHE A 61 9.30 -10.92 -8.36
C PHE A 61 10.74 -11.48 -8.35
N CYS A 62 11.46 -11.37 -9.47
CA CYS A 62 12.89 -11.68 -9.51
C CYS A 62 13.71 -10.75 -8.61
N ARG A 63 13.42 -9.43 -8.62
CA ARG A 63 14.12 -8.44 -7.79
C ARG A 63 13.97 -8.73 -6.29
N ILE A 64 12.81 -9.19 -5.85
CA ILE A 64 12.58 -9.55 -4.44
C ILE A 64 13.03 -10.97 -4.07
N GLY A 65 13.69 -11.68 -4.98
CA GLY A 65 14.45 -12.90 -4.69
C GLY A 65 13.84 -14.21 -5.19
N TYR A 66 12.77 -14.19 -5.99
CA TYR A 66 12.28 -15.41 -6.69
C TYR A 66 13.09 -15.66 -7.95
N ASN A 67 13.25 -16.94 -8.33
CA ASN A 67 13.85 -17.28 -9.62
C ASN A 67 12.83 -17.06 -10.77
N GLU A 68 13.31 -17.07 -12.02
CA GLU A 68 12.49 -16.80 -13.20
C GLU A 68 11.29 -17.75 -13.35
N ILE A 69 11.43 -19.01 -12.97
CA ILE A 69 10.34 -20.01 -13.04
C ILE A 69 9.26 -19.67 -12.01
N GLU A 70 9.65 -19.35 -10.79
CA GLU A 70 8.75 -18.94 -9.72
C GLU A 70 8.07 -17.60 -10.07
N ALA A 71 8.83 -16.61 -10.54
CA ALA A 71 8.32 -15.31 -10.95
C ALA A 71 7.24 -15.44 -12.02
N LYS A 72 7.48 -16.26 -13.06
CA LYS A 72 6.51 -16.55 -14.11
C LYS A 72 5.28 -17.31 -13.59
N ALA A 73 5.47 -18.24 -12.66
CA ALA A 73 4.35 -18.95 -12.05
C ALA A 73 3.46 -18.00 -11.22
N TYR A 74 4.06 -17.08 -10.45
CA TYR A 74 3.32 -16.08 -9.69
C TYR A 74 2.63 -15.04 -10.58
N SER A 75 3.27 -14.54 -11.63
CA SER A 75 2.63 -13.59 -12.56
C SER A 75 1.43 -14.23 -13.26
N THR A 76 1.55 -15.51 -13.66
CA THR A 76 0.45 -16.30 -14.22
C THR A 76 -0.68 -16.52 -13.19
N ALA A 77 -0.34 -16.79 -11.94
CA ALA A 77 -1.32 -16.94 -10.87
C ALA A 77 -2.07 -15.64 -10.61
N LEU A 78 -1.37 -14.49 -10.60
CA LEU A 78 -1.99 -13.17 -10.45
C LEU A 78 -2.89 -12.83 -11.65
N ASP A 79 -2.46 -13.14 -12.88
CA ASP A 79 -3.28 -12.97 -14.09
C ASP A 79 -4.57 -13.80 -14.06
N ARG A 80 -4.55 -14.97 -13.41
CA ARG A 80 -5.74 -15.80 -13.17
C ARG A 80 -6.61 -15.28 -12.03
N THR A 81 -6.00 -14.88 -10.91
CA THR A 81 -6.70 -14.46 -9.69
C THR A 81 -7.36 -13.10 -9.87
N ARG A 82 -6.67 -12.17 -10.54
CA ARG A 82 -7.11 -10.79 -10.78
C ARG A 82 -7.35 -9.95 -9.53
N VAL A 83 -6.93 -10.43 -8.37
CA VAL A 83 -7.11 -9.75 -7.09
C VAL A 83 -5.76 -9.33 -6.52
N LEU A 84 -5.65 -8.06 -6.16
CA LEU A 84 -4.45 -7.47 -5.59
C LEU A 84 -4.81 -6.60 -4.38
N GLN A 85 -4.18 -6.86 -3.24
CA GLN A 85 -4.25 -5.94 -2.10
C GLN A 85 -3.35 -4.74 -2.35
N THR A 86 -3.90 -3.52 -2.31
CA THR A 86 -3.18 -2.28 -2.62
C THR A 86 -3.32 -1.20 -1.55
N ALA A 87 -3.89 -1.52 -0.39
CA ALA A 87 -4.08 -0.54 0.68
C ALA A 87 -2.90 -0.42 1.65
N THR A 88 -1.77 -1.07 1.37
CA THR A 88 -0.61 -1.09 2.26
C THR A 88 0.54 -0.22 1.77
N HIS A 89 1.43 0.14 2.71
CA HIS A 89 2.72 0.75 2.40
C HIS A 89 3.84 -0.22 2.77
N LEU A 90 4.96 -0.18 2.05
CA LEU A 90 6.15 -0.95 2.42
C LEU A 90 6.72 -0.44 3.75
N THR A 91 6.79 -1.32 4.73
CA THR A 91 7.20 -0.99 6.11
C THR A 91 8.14 -2.06 6.66
N VAL A 92 8.87 -1.72 7.72
CA VAL A 92 9.63 -2.72 8.51
C VAL A 92 8.66 -3.65 9.24
N SER A 93 7.63 -3.08 9.85
CA SER A 93 6.50 -3.85 10.38
C SER A 93 5.21 -3.07 10.26
N GLU A 94 4.14 -3.78 10.04
CA GLU A 94 2.82 -3.20 9.89
C GLU A 94 2.19 -2.85 11.24
N GLY A 95 1.22 -1.93 11.19
CA GLY A 95 0.41 -1.56 12.32
C GLY A 95 -0.95 -2.29 12.34
N PRO A 96 -1.81 -2.00 13.33
CA PRO A 96 -3.08 -2.69 13.54
C PRO A 96 -4.10 -2.49 12.42
N THR A 97 -3.97 -1.41 11.64
CA THR A 97 -4.84 -1.15 10.49
C THR A 97 -4.50 -2.06 9.32
N PHE A 98 -3.20 -2.27 9.05
CA PHE A 98 -2.78 -3.19 8.00
C PHE A 98 -3.02 -4.64 8.40
N LEU A 99 -2.83 -5.00 9.68
CA LEU A 99 -3.21 -6.32 10.17
C LEU A 99 -4.69 -6.62 9.92
N ALA A 100 -5.58 -5.67 10.18
CA ALA A 100 -7.02 -5.83 9.95
C ALA A 100 -7.36 -6.08 8.48
N LEU A 101 -6.77 -5.29 7.57
CA LEU A 101 -7.03 -5.47 6.13
C LEU A 101 -6.51 -6.80 5.58
N HIS A 102 -5.33 -7.24 6.05
CA HIS A 102 -4.79 -8.55 5.66
C HIS A 102 -5.64 -9.69 6.21
N HIS A 103 -6.08 -9.57 7.47
CA HIS A 103 -6.97 -10.56 8.05
C HIS A 103 -8.25 -10.70 7.24
N LEU A 104 -8.95 -9.58 6.97
CA LEU A 104 -10.17 -9.58 6.18
C LEU A 104 -9.96 -10.18 4.78
N SER A 105 -8.89 -9.80 4.11
CA SER A 105 -8.56 -10.33 2.78
C SER A 105 -8.25 -11.82 2.79
N LEU A 106 -7.57 -12.32 3.82
CA LEU A 106 -7.14 -13.71 3.93
C LEU A 106 -8.23 -14.65 4.42
N LEU A 107 -9.28 -14.14 5.08
CA LEU A 107 -10.46 -14.93 5.47
C LEU A 107 -11.14 -15.54 4.24
N GLY A 108 -11.43 -14.74 3.22
CA GLY A 108 -12.09 -15.21 1.99
C GLY A 108 -11.13 -15.76 0.93
N LEU A 109 -9.80 -15.81 1.19
CA LEU A 109 -8.84 -16.32 0.21
C LEU A 109 -9.10 -17.79 -0.11
N PRO A 110 -9.39 -18.17 -1.37
CA PRO A 110 -9.54 -19.56 -1.77
C PRO A 110 -8.30 -20.40 -1.45
N VAL A 111 -8.50 -21.67 -1.07
CA VAL A 111 -7.45 -22.56 -0.51
C VAL A 111 -6.22 -22.70 -1.42
N ALA A 112 -6.42 -22.72 -2.73
CA ALA A 112 -5.34 -22.94 -3.71
C ALA A 112 -4.71 -21.65 -4.26
N GLU A 113 -5.18 -20.48 -3.79
CA GLU A 113 -4.74 -19.19 -4.35
C GLU A 113 -3.64 -18.56 -3.50
N THR A 114 -2.82 -17.72 -4.16
CA THR A 114 -1.82 -16.89 -3.51
C THR A 114 -2.42 -15.50 -3.22
N TYR A 115 -2.21 -15.01 -2.02
CA TYR A 115 -2.52 -13.64 -1.65
C TYR A 115 -1.43 -12.69 -2.10
N PHE A 116 -1.73 -11.85 -3.07
CA PHE A 116 -0.81 -10.87 -3.62
C PHE A 116 -0.99 -9.51 -2.94
N VAL A 117 0.10 -8.95 -2.46
CA VAL A 117 0.14 -7.64 -1.80
C VAL A 117 1.10 -6.72 -2.54
N GLY A 118 0.55 -5.76 -3.27
CA GLY A 118 1.31 -4.68 -3.90
C GLY A 118 1.33 -3.46 -2.97
N ALA A 119 2.43 -3.29 -2.25
CA ALA A 119 2.57 -2.23 -1.27
C ALA A 119 3.23 -0.98 -1.87
N PHE A 120 2.73 0.20 -1.48
CA PHE A 120 3.28 1.47 -1.94
C PHE A 120 4.59 1.82 -1.21
N SER A 121 5.61 2.16 -1.98
CA SER A 121 6.89 2.71 -1.52
C SER A 121 7.09 4.20 -1.86
N GLY A 122 6.26 4.74 -2.73
CA GLY A 122 6.30 6.16 -3.16
C GLY A 122 5.88 7.16 -2.08
N VAL A 123 6.24 6.90 -0.83
CA VAL A 123 5.88 7.68 0.35
C VAL A 123 7.12 7.92 1.21
N PRO A 124 7.17 8.98 2.05
CA PRO A 124 8.26 9.18 3.00
C PRO A 124 8.29 8.09 4.09
N PHE A 125 9.46 7.80 4.65
CA PHE A 125 9.60 6.86 5.78
C PHE A 125 8.75 7.25 7.00
N ALA A 126 8.54 8.54 7.23
CA ALA A 126 7.75 9.07 8.33
C ALA A 126 6.29 9.37 7.97
N ASN A 127 5.74 8.70 6.95
CA ASN A 127 4.31 8.79 6.64
C ASN A 127 3.43 8.23 7.79
N ALA A 128 2.12 8.25 7.62
CA ALA A 128 1.17 7.77 8.61
C ALA A 128 1.37 6.28 8.99
N ALA A 129 1.95 5.47 8.08
CA ALA A 129 2.25 4.05 8.34
C ALA A 129 3.61 3.82 9.01
N TRP A 130 4.45 4.85 9.14
CA TRP A 130 5.77 4.77 9.76
C TRP A 130 6.66 3.66 9.19
N SER A 131 6.90 3.72 7.91
CA SER A 131 7.57 2.67 7.12
C SER A 131 8.95 2.25 7.67
N GLY A 132 9.67 3.15 8.31
CA GLY A 132 10.98 2.88 8.90
C GLY A 132 10.96 2.42 10.37
N CYS A 133 9.83 1.93 10.89
CA CYS A 133 9.70 1.58 12.30
C CYS A 133 9.28 0.12 12.52
N LEU A 134 9.69 -0.45 13.65
CA LEU A 134 9.00 -1.57 14.28
C LEU A 134 7.84 -1.03 15.12
N ASN A 135 6.63 -1.54 14.89
CA ASN A 135 5.42 -1.17 15.60
C ASN A 135 4.98 -2.32 16.51
N PHE A 136 4.72 -2.03 17.77
CA PHE A 136 4.25 -3.00 18.77
C PHE A 136 3.34 -2.32 19.80
N SER A 137 2.64 -3.08 20.62
CA SER A 137 1.77 -2.52 21.65
C SER A 137 2.50 -2.31 22.97
N ASN A 138 1.90 -1.51 23.85
CA ASN A 138 2.40 -1.30 25.22
C ASN A 138 2.28 -2.50 26.17
N ARG A 139 1.81 -3.67 25.65
CA ARG A 139 1.88 -4.96 26.37
C ARG A 139 3.32 -5.41 26.60
N PHE A 140 4.22 -4.99 25.71
CA PHE A 140 5.61 -5.39 25.73
C PHE A 140 6.49 -4.19 26.06
N ASP A 141 7.42 -4.38 26.97
CA ASP A 141 8.47 -3.41 27.22
C ASP A 141 9.50 -3.45 26.10
N LEU A 142 10.24 -2.35 25.93
CA LEU A 142 11.27 -2.23 24.89
C LEU A 142 12.28 -3.37 24.96
N GLU A 143 12.66 -3.78 26.18
CA GLU A 143 13.57 -4.88 26.47
C GLU A 143 13.08 -6.25 25.97
N THR A 144 11.78 -6.41 25.82
CA THR A 144 11.18 -7.62 25.22
C THR A 144 11.35 -7.65 23.71
N VAL A 145 11.43 -6.48 23.07
CA VAL A 145 11.52 -6.34 21.61
C VAL A 145 12.97 -6.25 21.14
N ILE A 146 13.82 -5.59 21.92
CA ILE A 146 15.23 -5.36 21.57
C ILE A 146 16.13 -5.61 22.80
N ASP A 147 17.25 -6.31 22.59
CA ASP A 147 18.24 -6.56 23.65
C ASP A 147 18.81 -5.23 24.18
N PRO A 148 18.87 -5.01 25.49
CA PRO A 148 19.50 -3.83 26.11
C PRO A 148 20.95 -3.59 25.69
N LYS A 149 21.64 -4.60 25.16
CA LYS A 149 23.01 -4.48 24.63
C LYS A 149 23.05 -3.81 23.23
N ALA A 150 21.90 -3.53 22.63
CA ALA A 150 21.83 -2.91 21.31
C ALA A 150 22.51 -1.53 21.31
N PRO A 151 23.23 -1.17 20.23
CA PRO A 151 23.78 0.16 20.09
C PRO A 151 22.68 1.24 20.19
N GLY A 152 22.90 2.25 21.04
CA GLY A 152 21.93 3.34 21.23
C GLY A 152 20.67 2.96 22.01
N PHE A 153 20.62 1.82 22.71
CA PHE A 153 19.44 1.37 23.45
C PHE A 153 18.93 2.42 24.46
N ALA A 154 19.82 3.09 25.20
CA ALA A 154 19.43 4.15 26.16
C ALA A 154 18.71 5.33 25.47
N GLU A 155 19.10 5.66 24.23
CA GLU A 155 18.44 6.69 23.41
C GLU A 155 17.07 6.24 22.92
N LEU A 156 16.95 4.96 22.51
CA LEU A 156 15.68 4.35 22.13
C LEU A 156 14.72 4.36 23.32
N LYS A 157 15.17 3.97 24.49
CA LYS A 157 14.36 3.94 25.72
C LYS A 157 13.90 5.34 26.15
N ARG A 158 14.76 6.35 26.03
CA ARG A 158 14.40 7.75 26.32
C ARG A 158 13.35 8.26 25.30
N ALA A 159 13.57 8.01 24.02
CA ALA A 159 12.64 8.43 22.96
C ALA A 159 11.25 7.75 23.11
N GLU A 160 11.21 6.52 23.59
CA GLU A 160 10.00 5.79 23.92
C GLU A 160 9.24 6.44 25.08
N SER A 161 9.92 6.68 26.22
CA SER A 161 9.30 7.25 27.42
C SER A 161 8.71 8.65 27.18
N ASP A 162 9.36 9.46 26.34
CA ASP A 162 8.92 10.83 26.05
C ASP A 162 7.71 10.90 25.08
N ARG A 163 7.64 9.95 24.13
CA ARG A 163 6.63 9.99 23.06
C ARG A 163 5.36 9.18 23.33
N TYR A 164 5.46 8.12 24.12
CA TYR A 164 4.43 7.07 24.17
C TYR A 164 3.85 6.84 25.57
N ARG A 165 4.10 7.74 26.52
CA ARG A 165 3.68 7.59 27.93
C ARG A 165 2.19 7.21 28.08
N ASP A 166 1.34 7.75 27.21
CA ASP A 166 -0.12 7.56 27.23
C ASP A 166 -0.64 6.82 26.00
N SER A 167 0.25 6.27 25.15
CA SER A 167 -0.14 5.58 23.93
C SER A 167 -0.18 4.07 24.10
N THR A 168 -1.19 3.43 23.50
CA THR A 168 -1.26 1.96 23.42
C THR A 168 -0.33 1.36 22.36
N GLU A 169 0.27 2.20 21.51
CA GLU A 169 1.19 1.82 20.45
C GLU A 169 2.58 2.37 20.71
N ARG A 170 3.60 1.57 20.45
CA ARG A 170 5.02 1.91 20.58
C ARG A 170 5.74 1.70 19.26
N ARG A 171 6.86 2.40 19.07
CA ARG A 171 7.64 2.36 17.82
C ARG A 171 9.13 2.48 18.07
N ILE A 172 9.90 1.62 17.42
CA ILE A 172 11.36 1.75 17.33
C ILE A 172 11.71 2.22 15.93
N SER A 173 12.25 3.43 15.80
CA SER A 173 12.65 3.98 14.50
C SER A 173 14.06 3.54 14.13
N PHE A 174 14.19 2.90 12.97
CA PHE A 174 15.47 2.54 12.35
C PHE A 174 16.00 3.60 11.40
N ILE A 175 15.19 4.62 11.11
CA ILE A 175 15.55 5.67 10.16
C ILE A 175 16.25 6.82 10.89
N PRO A 176 17.44 7.23 10.44
CA PRO A 176 18.06 8.46 10.92
C PRO A 176 17.14 9.67 10.71
N GLY A 177 17.20 10.64 11.60
CA GLY A 177 16.36 11.84 11.52
C GLY A 177 16.50 12.61 10.19
N SER A 178 17.69 12.56 9.55
CA SER A 178 17.95 13.13 8.24
C SER A 178 17.23 12.44 7.08
N MET A 179 16.87 11.16 7.23
CA MET A 179 16.17 10.36 6.21
C MET A 179 14.67 10.28 6.45
N ARG A 180 14.16 10.93 7.46
CA ARG A 180 12.76 10.83 7.87
C ARG A 180 11.78 11.19 6.73
N ASP A 181 12.11 12.22 5.99
CA ASP A 181 11.29 12.74 4.89
C ASP A 181 11.74 12.19 3.52
N SER A 182 12.75 11.29 3.51
CA SER A 182 13.17 10.57 2.31
C SER A 182 12.12 9.56 1.89
N ARG A 183 12.01 9.37 0.60
CA ARG A 183 11.11 8.41 -0.02
C ARG A 183 11.58 6.97 0.21
N VAL A 184 10.64 6.06 0.48
CA VAL A 184 10.93 4.61 0.64
C VAL A 184 11.36 4.00 -0.69
N PHE A 185 10.72 4.41 -1.79
CA PHE A 185 10.99 3.97 -3.16
C PHE A 185 12.48 4.10 -3.51
N GLN A 186 13.09 2.99 -3.94
CA GLN A 186 14.51 2.87 -4.30
C GLN A 186 15.51 3.23 -3.19
N SER A 187 15.07 3.30 -1.95
CA SER A 187 15.98 3.50 -0.82
C SER A 187 16.84 2.27 -0.57
N LYS A 188 18.05 2.50 -0.07
CA LYS A 188 18.89 1.45 0.49
C LYS A 188 18.51 1.16 1.93
N VAL A 189 18.78 -0.07 2.40
CA VAL A 189 18.58 -0.44 3.81
C VAL A 189 19.42 0.49 4.68
N PRO A 190 18.82 1.21 5.65
CA PRO A 190 19.56 2.11 6.52
C PRO A 190 20.57 1.36 7.41
N GLU A 191 21.78 1.90 7.57
CA GLU A 191 22.80 1.31 8.45
C GLU A 191 22.31 1.09 9.88
N LYS A 192 21.51 2.02 10.40
CA LYS A 192 20.89 1.88 11.73
C LYS A 192 20.01 0.64 11.81
N LEU A 193 19.26 0.30 10.75
CA LEU A 193 18.49 -0.93 10.69
C LEU A 193 19.41 -2.14 10.73
N THR A 194 20.40 -2.18 9.86
CA THR A 194 21.39 -3.28 9.80
C THR A 194 22.09 -3.50 11.13
N SER A 195 22.46 -2.43 11.85
CA SER A 195 23.15 -2.51 13.15
C SER A 195 22.26 -2.98 14.29
N LEU A 196 20.94 -2.76 14.21
CA LEU A 196 19.98 -3.13 15.26
C LEU A 196 19.34 -4.51 15.06
N LEU A 197 19.25 -5.00 13.81
CA LEU A 197 18.65 -6.31 13.51
C LEU A 197 19.20 -7.47 14.34
N PRO A 198 20.51 -7.61 14.62
CA PRO A 198 21.05 -8.68 15.47
C PRO A 198 20.51 -8.69 16.91
N TYR A 199 20.05 -7.54 17.38
CA TYR A 199 19.56 -7.34 18.76
C TYR A 199 18.04 -7.44 18.88
N ILE A 200 17.32 -7.62 17.77
CA ILE A 200 15.87 -7.87 17.80
C ILE A 200 15.61 -9.22 18.47
N ALA A 201 14.56 -9.29 19.28
CA ALA A 201 14.17 -10.51 19.99
C ALA A 201 14.02 -11.70 19.05
N GLU A 202 14.47 -12.88 19.51
CA GLU A 202 14.52 -14.10 18.70
C GLU A 202 13.19 -14.45 18.03
N PRO A 203 12.03 -14.34 18.70
CA PRO A 203 10.74 -14.65 18.07
C PRO A 203 10.43 -13.83 16.81
N ILE A 204 10.99 -12.63 16.69
CA ILE A 204 10.89 -11.78 15.51
C ILE A 204 12.06 -12.05 14.56
N ARG A 205 13.28 -12.07 15.10
CA ARG A 205 14.55 -12.14 14.36
C ARG A 205 14.62 -13.33 13.40
N LYS A 206 14.07 -14.48 13.76
CA LYS A 206 14.07 -15.68 12.90
C LYS A 206 13.30 -15.53 11.59
N TYR A 207 12.44 -14.52 11.49
CA TYR A 207 11.70 -14.20 10.25
C TYR A 207 12.32 -13.05 9.47
N VAL A 208 13.32 -12.36 10.05
CA VAL A 208 14.01 -11.24 9.40
C VAL A 208 14.92 -11.79 8.31
N PRO A 209 14.75 -11.36 7.04
CA PRO A 209 15.66 -11.74 5.98
C PRO A 209 17.08 -11.22 6.26
N VAL A 210 18.08 -11.95 5.79
CA VAL A 210 19.47 -11.49 5.87
C VAL A 210 19.58 -10.18 5.08
N VAL A 211 20.22 -9.20 5.69
CA VAL A 211 20.46 -7.90 5.06
C VAL A 211 21.96 -7.59 5.04
N LYS A 212 22.41 -7.03 3.92
CA LYS A 212 23.78 -6.53 3.74
C LYS A 212 23.75 -5.02 3.49
N PRO A 213 24.79 -4.29 3.87
CA PRO A 213 24.92 -2.89 3.50
C PRO A 213 24.78 -2.70 1.99
N GLY A 214 23.91 -1.77 1.59
CA GLY A 214 23.65 -1.50 0.17
C GLY A 214 22.49 -2.28 -0.44
N ASP A 215 21.91 -3.24 0.25
CA ASP A 215 20.68 -3.90 -0.21
C ASP A 215 19.54 -2.90 -0.34
N GLU A 216 18.57 -3.21 -1.20
CA GLU A 216 17.39 -2.37 -1.36
C GLU A 216 16.40 -2.59 -0.22
N PHE A 217 15.96 -1.50 0.39
CA PHE A 217 15.02 -1.54 1.51
C PHE A 217 13.69 -2.20 1.09
N THR A 218 13.18 -1.85 -0.10
CA THR A 218 11.88 -2.34 -0.56
C THR A 218 11.87 -3.85 -0.81
N ALA A 219 12.94 -4.42 -1.37
CA ALA A 219 13.08 -5.86 -1.55
C ALA A 219 13.15 -6.59 -0.20
N TRP A 220 13.98 -6.09 0.72
CA TRP A 220 14.09 -6.64 2.06
C TRP A 220 12.77 -6.55 2.86
N ALA A 221 12.11 -5.38 2.83
CA ALA A 221 10.84 -5.16 3.53
C ALA A 221 9.72 -6.05 2.97
N SER A 222 9.66 -6.26 1.65
CA SER A 222 8.71 -7.18 1.02
C SER A 222 8.86 -8.61 1.52
N GLN A 223 10.10 -9.11 1.58
CA GLN A 223 10.39 -10.45 2.11
C GLN A 223 10.01 -10.57 3.59
N PHE A 224 10.32 -9.55 4.39
CA PHE A 224 10.03 -9.57 5.82
C PHE A 224 8.52 -9.49 6.09
N SER A 225 7.78 -8.61 5.41
CA SER A 225 6.33 -8.53 5.53
C SER A 225 5.64 -9.83 5.13
N ALA A 226 6.06 -10.45 4.01
CA ALA A 226 5.55 -11.77 3.61
C ALA A 226 5.84 -12.85 4.67
N ALA A 227 7.03 -12.86 5.28
CA ALA A 227 7.41 -13.82 6.32
C ALA A 227 6.56 -13.62 7.59
N GLN A 228 6.32 -12.37 8.00
CA GLN A 228 5.45 -12.04 9.13
C GLN A 228 4.02 -12.56 8.89
N LEU A 229 3.42 -12.24 7.76
CA LEU A 229 2.04 -12.65 7.44
C LEU A 229 1.90 -14.17 7.36
N ARG A 230 2.83 -14.87 6.71
CA ARG A 230 2.83 -16.35 6.64
C ARG A 230 2.90 -17.00 8.02
N LYS A 231 3.61 -16.37 8.98
CA LYS A 231 3.69 -16.86 10.35
C LYS A 231 2.41 -16.59 11.14
N ILE A 232 1.83 -15.41 10.97
CA ILE A 232 0.62 -14.98 11.69
C ILE A 232 -0.59 -15.76 11.17
N MET A 233 -0.62 -16.06 9.86
CA MET A 233 -1.72 -16.78 9.18
C MET A 233 -1.17 -18.03 8.49
N PRO A 234 -0.91 -19.10 9.25
CA PRO A 234 -0.27 -20.30 8.72
C PRO A 234 -1.16 -20.99 7.68
N GLY A 235 -0.52 -21.61 6.68
CA GLY A 235 -1.20 -22.31 5.60
C GLY A 235 -1.64 -21.42 4.44
N LYS A 236 -1.46 -20.10 4.51
CA LYS A 236 -1.73 -19.18 3.41
C LYS A 236 -0.46 -18.88 2.60
N SER A 237 -0.58 -18.95 1.26
CA SER A 237 0.48 -18.46 0.36
C SER A 237 0.40 -16.94 0.26
N VAL A 238 1.49 -16.26 0.56
CA VAL A 238 1.56 -14.78 0.54
C VAL A 238 2.76 -14.34 -0.25
N LEU A 239 2.56 -13.44 -1.21
CA LEU A 239 3.60 -12.74 -1.95
C LEU A 239 3.42 -11.24 -1.76
N TYR A 240 4.44 -10.56 -1.23
CA TYR A 240 4.47 -9.14 -0.95
C TYR A 240 5.53 -8.47 -1.82
N PHE A 241 5.23 -7.34 -2.48
CA PHE A 241 6.14 -6.68 -3.41
C PHE A 241 5.92 -5.17 -3.48
N ASP A 242 6.87 -4.46 -4.11
CA ASP A 242 6.81 -3.02 -4.32
C ASP A 242 5.97 -2.68 -5.56
N LEU A 243 4.78 -2.12 -5.32
CA LEU A 243 3.88 -1.74 -6.40
C LEU A 243 4.42 -0.59 -7.25
N ASN A 244 5.17 0.34 -6.66
CA ASN A 244 5.74 1.45 -7.41
C ASN A 244 6.83 0.98 -8.40
N GLU A 245 7.60 -0.07 -8.05
CA GLU A 245 8.57 -0.67 -8.96
C GLU A 245 7.88 -1.39 -10.13
N VAL A 246 6.79 -2.10 -9.88
CA VAL A 246 5.99 -2.72 -10.95
C VAL A 246 5.51 -1.66 -11.94
N ILE A 247 4.87 -0.59 -11.43
CA ILE A 247 4.30 0.46 -12.30
C ILE A 247 5.39 1.25 -13.01
N ARG A 248 6.54 1.51 -12.36
CA ARG A 248 7.71 2.12 -12.98
C ARG A 248 8.21 1.29 -14.17
N THR A 249 8.40 -0.01 -13.97
CA THR A 249 8.85 -0.94 -15.00
C THR A 249 7.85 -1.02 -16.14
N TYR A 250 6.58 -1.17 -15.82
CA TYR A 250 5.51 -1.16 -16.82
C TYR A 250 5.51 0.12 -17.68
N LEU A 251 5.64 1.30 -17.07
CA LEU A 251 5.71 2.56 -17.81
C LEU A 251 6.91 2.59 -18.76
N ILE A 252 8.09 2.15 -18.33
CA ILE A 252 9.28 2.08 -19.17
C ILE A 252 9.05 1.21 -20.42
N LEU A 253 8.26 0.14 -20.29
CA LEU A 253 7.93 -0.75 -21.39
C LEU A 253 6.90 -0.11 -22.35
N VAL A 254 5.75 0.33 -21.82
CA VAL A 254 4.64 0.82 -22.64
C VAL A 254 4.90 2.19 -23.28
N LEU A 255 5.75 3.03 -22.69
CA LEU A 255 6.09 4.34 -23.26
C LEU A 255 7.01 4.24 -24.51
N LYS A 256 7.37 3.05 -24.93
CA LYS A 256 8.00 2.77 -26.25
C LYS A 256 6.98 2.56 -27.36
N ASN A 257 5.70 2.39 -27.02
CA ASN A 257 4.60 2.16 -27.95
C ASN A 257 3.72 3.42 -28.05
N SER A 258 3.81 4.14 -29.18
CA SER A 258 3.05 5.39 -29.40
C SER A 258 1.52 5.19 -29.47
N GLN A 259 1.03 3.97 -29.64
CA GLN A 259 -0.41 3.68 -29.69
C GLN A 259 -0.97 3.39 -28.29
N HIS A 260 -0.11 3.16 -27.31
CA HIS A 260 -0.54 2.81 -25.95
C HIS A 260 -1.27 4.01 -25.29
N PRO A 261 -2.40 3.80 -24.56
CA PRO A 261 -3.17 4.88 -23.95
C PRO A 261 -2.34 5.80 -23.04
N LEU A 262 -1.43 5.25 -22.22
CA LEU A 262 -0.57 6.08 -21.36
C LEU A 262 0.46 6.89 -22.15
N PHE A 263 1.00 6.38 -23.26
CA PHE A 263 1.84 7.18 -24.16
C PHE A 263 1.05 8.35 -24.71
N ARG A 264 -0.10 8.09 -25.28
CA ARG A 264 -0.95 9.11 -25.86
C ARG A 264 -1.38 10.17 -24.84
N PHE A 265 -1.76 9.73 -23.64
CA PHE A 265 -2.08 10.64 -22.53
C PHE A 265 -0.88 11.54 -22.18
N LEU A 266 0.32 10.99 -22.06
CA LEU A 266 1.50 11.75 -21.65
C LEU A 266 2.04 12.67 -22.75
N PHE A 267 1.96 12.28 -24.04
CA PHE A 267 2.70 12.95 -25.10
C PHE A 267 1.81 13.64 -26.16
N GLU A 268 0.51 13.32 -26.27
CA GLU A 268 -0.40 14.02 -27.17
C GLU A 268 -1.10 15.19 -26.44
N PRO A 269 -0.78 16.46 -26.75
CA PRO A 269 -1.29 17.61 -25.99
C PRO A 269 -2.80 17.69 -25.93
N THR A 270 -3.50 17.35 -27.04
CA THR A 270 -4.96 17.38 -27.09
C THR A 270 -5.59 16.34 -26.17
N ILE A 271 -5.08 15.10 -26.17
CA ILE A 271 -5.56 14.02 -25.29
C ILE A 271 -5.25 14.38 -23.83
N ARG A 272 -4.00 14.79 -23.55
CA ARG A 272 -3.58 15.21 -22.21
C ARG A 272 -4.51 16.30 -21.67
N LYS A 273 -4.76 17.35 -22.46
CA LYS A 273 -5.66 18.42 -22.05
C LYS A 273 -7.06 17.89 -21.76
N THR A 274 -7.64 17.06 -22.62
CA THR A 274 -8.98 16.49 -22.43
C THR A 274 -9.07 15.68 -21.14
N VAL A 275 -8.07 14.85 -20.86
CA VAL A 275 -8.02 14.05 -19.63
C VAL A 275 -7.87 14.95 -18.40
N LEU A 276 -6.95 15.90 -18.41
CA LEU A 276 -6.72 16.78 -17.26
C LEU A 276 -7.87 17.78 -17.03
N ASP A 277 -8.57 18.20 -18.04
CA ASP A 277 -9.79 19.02 -17.89
C ASP A 277 -10.89 18.24 -17.13
N GLU A 278 -11.00 16.92 -17.31
CA GLU A 278 -11.96 16.09 -16.58
C GLU A 278 -11.47 15.72 -15.18
N PHE A 279 -10.18 15.35 -15.01
CA PHE A 279 -9.65 14.95 -13.73
C PHE A 279 -9.26 16.13 -12.83
N SER A 280 -8.33 16.90 -13.20
CA SER A 280 -7.85 18.20 -12.70
C SER A 280 -6.49 18.49 -13.33
N PRO A 281 -6.15 19.72 -13.67
CA PRO A 281 -4.78 20.11 -14.01
C PRO A 281 -3.76 19.84 -12.91
N GLU A 282 -4.23 19.77 -11.65
CA GLU A 282 -3.40 19.49 -10.48
C GLU A 282 -3.32 17.99 -10.13
N THR A 283 -3.82 17.09 -11.01
CA THR A 283 -3.75 15.65 -10.75
C THR A 283 -2.30 15.20 -10.60
N PRO A 284 -1.92 14.64 -9.43
CA PRO A 284 -0.56 14.18 -9.19
C PRO A 284 -0.25 12.94 -10.05
N LEU A 285 0.64 13.08 -11.01
CA LEU A 285 1.02 11.98 -11.92
C LEU A 285 2.20 11.19 -11.37
N PHE A 286 3.17 11.91 -10.81
CA PHE A 286 4.40 11.35 -10.25
C PHE A 286 4.73 12.01 -8.93
N THR A 287 5.69 11.43 -8.23
CA THR A 287 6.39 12.07 -7.12
C THR A 287 7.89 12.10 -7.40
N VAL A 288 8.57 13.11 -6.86
CA VAL A 288 10.03 13.26 -6.90
C VAL A 288 10.57 13.50 -5.51
N GLU A 289 11.82 13.11 -5.28
CA GLU A 289 12.56 13.51 -4.09
C GLU A 289 13.43 14.72 -4.43
N VAL A 290 13.32 15.77 -3.64
CA VAL A 290 14.09 17.01 -3.82
C VAL A 290 14.91 17.33 -2.58
N HIS A 291 16.14 17.79 -2.81
CA HIS A 291 17.05 18.20 -1.75
C HIS A 291 17.05 19.73 -1.64
N HIS A 292 16.58 20.23 -0.50
CA HIS A 292 16.56 21.68 -0.25
C HIS A 292 17.14 22.01 1.13
N LYS A 293 18.22 22.80 1.20
CA LYS A 293 18.84 23.28 2.46
C LYS A 293 19.03 22.16 3.51
N ASN A 294 19.72 21.10 3.17
CA ASN A 294 19.96 19.91 4.03
C ASN A 294 18.70 19.14 4.46
N LYS A 295 17.57 19.34 3.79
CA LYS A 295 16.35 18.57 3.98
C LYS A 295 15.99 17.86 2.70
N ILE A 296 15.54 16.62 2.84
CA ILE A 296 14.95 15.85 1.77
C ILE A 296 13.43 16.01 1.89
N ARG A 297 12.75 16.19 0.76
CA ARG A 297 11.29 16.27 0.69
C ARG A 297 10.80 15.53 -0.52
N GLN A 298 9.67 14.89 -0.35
CA GLN A 298 8.91 14.39 -1.48
C GLN A 298 7.97 15.49 -1.98
N GLU A 299 7.94 15.69 -3.29
CA GLU A 299 7.03 16.62 -3.95
C GLU A 299 6.18 15.88 -4.99
N THR A 300 4.93 16.29 -5.12
CA THR A 300 4.05 15.82 -6.20
C THR A 300 4.34 16.57 -7.47
N VAL A 301 4.29 15.84 -8.60
CA VAL A 301 4.56 16.37 -9.93
C VAL A 301 3.29 16.37 -10.75
N VAL A 302 2.98 17.50 -11.35
CA VAL A 302 1.81 17.74 -12.21
C VAL A 302 2.23 18.24 -13.57
N PHE A 303 1.33 18.24 -14.54
CA PHE A 303 1.54 18.94 -15.82
C PHE A 303 1.28 20.43 -15.67
N LYS A 304 2.20 21.24 -16.17
CA LYS A 304 2.04 22.67 -16.34
C LYS A 304 2.91 23.16 -17.51
N ASP A 305 2.32 23.89 -18.45
CA ASP A 305 3.01 24.49 -19.60
C ASP A 305 3.91 23.49 -20.36
N ASP A 306 3.36 22.31 -20.71
CA ASP A 306 4.08 21.20 -21.36
C ASP A 306 5.32 20.67 -20.62
N MET A 307 5.40 20.92 -19.33
CA MET A 307 6.41 20.41 -18.42
C MET A 307 5.79 19.54 -17.33
N LEU A 308 6.51 18.55 -16.84
CA LEU A 308 6.27 17.96 -15.53
C LEU A 308 6.93 18.82 -14.47
N GLN A 309 6.14 19.36 -13.54
CA GLN A 309 6.63 20.35 -12.57
C GLN A 309 6.17 20.04 -11.13
N SER A 310 7.04 20.37 -10.19
CA SER A 310 6.73 20.60 -8.78
C SER A 310 7.35 21.94 -8.34
N GLN A 311 7.36 22.23 -7.03
CA GLN A 311 7.96 23.46 -6.53
C GLN A 311 9.46 23.58 -6.85
N ASN A 312 10.19 22.45 -6.80
CA ASN A 312 11.65 22.44 -6.95
C ASN A 312 12.14 21.46 -8.04
N PHE A 313 11.25 21.02 -8.92
CA PHE A 313 11.57 20.09 -10.00
C PHE A 313 10.85 20.49 -11.29
N GLN A 314 11.58 20.37 -12.42
CA GLN A 314 11.02 20.56 -13.76
C GLN A 314 11.61 19.53 -14.71
N LEU A 315 10.77 18.95 -15.56
CA LEU A 315 11.19 18.01 -16.61
C LEU A 315 10.36 18.28 -17.86
N GLU A 316 11.03 18.49 -18.98
CA GLU A 316 10.37 18.59 -20.29
C GLU A 316 9.73 17.26 -20.68
N VAL A 317 8.53 17.34 -21.24
CA VAL A 317 7.74 16.16 -21.60
C VAL A 317 8.19 15.63 -22.95
N SER A 318 9.09 14.64 -22.90
CA SER A 318 9.43 13.79 -24.06
C SER A 318 9.54 12.33 -23.62
N PRO A 319 9.29 11.36 -24.52
CA PRO A 319 9.39 9.93 -24.19
C PRO A 319 10.77 9.59 -23.57
N GLU A 320 11.85 10.05 -24.20
CA GLU A 320 13.23 9.74 -23.78
C GLU A 320 13.55 10.30 -22.39
N LYS A 321 13.10 11.54 -22.10
CA LYS A 321 13.36 12.20 -20.82
C LYS A 321 12.56 11.56 -19.70
N ILE A 322 11.29 11.21 -19.94
CA ILE A 322 10.44 10.56 -18.95
C ILE A 322 10.95 9.13 -18.68
N ILE A 323 11.25 8.35 -19.72
CA ILE A 323 11.82 7.00 -19.57
C ILE A 323 13.11 7.06 -18.77
N LYS A 324 14.04 7.97 -19.11
CA LYS A 324 15.29 8.14 -18.38
C LYS A 324 15.07 8.52 -16.92
N ALA A 325 14.09 9.38 -16.63
CA ALA A 325 13.75 9.77 -15.27
C ALA A 325 13.09 8.64 -14.47
N LEU A 326 12.34 7.75 -15.13
CA LEU A 326 11.82 6.52 -14.54
C LEU A 326 12.96 5.51 -14.28
N GLU A 327 13.84 5.27 -15.27
CA GLU A 327 14.99 4.36 -15.14
C GLU A 327 15.92 4.75 -13.99
N SER A 328 16.19 6.06 -13.84
CA SER A 328 17.03 6.58 -12.74
C SER A 328 16.29 6.62 -11.39
N GLY A 329 14.99 6.30 -11.32
CA GLY A 329 14.17 6.45 -10.12
C GLY A 329 13.90 7.89 -9.72
N THR A 330 14.24 8.88 -10.53
CA THR A 330 13.91 10.29 -10.27
C THR A 330 12.39 10.48 -10.17
N LEU A 331 11.63 9.94 -11.14
CA LEU A 331 10.18 9.88 -11.10
C LEU A 331 9.69 8.59 -10.47
N CYS A 332 8.76 8.71 -9.53
CA CYS A 332 8.01 7.58 -8.98
C CYS A 332 6.54 7.72 -9.39
N PRO A 333 5.89 6.68 -9.93
CA PRO A 333 4.49 6.74 -10.34
C PRO A 333 3.56 7.11 -9.18
N GLY A 334 2.64 8.05 -9.43
CA GLY A 334 1.60 8.45 -8.48
C GLY A 334 0.37 7.54 -8.55
N LEU A 335 -0.57 7.74 -7.62
CA LEU A 335 -1.79 6.94 -7.50
C LEU A 335 -2.64 6.94 -8.78
N PHE A 336 -2.74 8.11 -9.46
CA PHE A 336 -3.51 8.22 -10.69
C PHE A 336 -3.02 7.26 -11.79
N ILE A 337 -1.72 7.27 -12.07
CA ILE A 337 -1.11 6.37 -13.07
C ILE A 337 -1.20 4.93 -12.61
N THR A 338 -0.91 4.65 -11.33
CA THR A 338 -0.96 3.31 -10.77
C THR A 338 -2.33 2.66 -10.95
N PHE A 339 -3.39 3.33 -10.53
CA PHE A 339 -4.73 2.74 -10.61
C PHE A 339 -5.34 2.81 -12.01
N THR A 340 -4.93 3.77 -12.84
CA THR A 340 -5.28 3.75 -14.29
C THR A 340 -4.70 2.49 -14.93
N THR A 341 -3.44 2.16 -14.66
CA THR A 341 -2.79 0.94 -15.15
C THR A 341 -3.47 -0.33 -14.64
N LEU A 342 -3.60 -0.46 -13.32
CA LEU A 342 -4.07 -1.71 -12.71
C LEU A 342 -5.54 -1.97 -12.99
N CYS A 343 -6.39 -0.99 -12.65
CA CYS A 343 -7.83 -1.17 -12.69
C CYS A 343 -8.41 -0.93 -14.08
N PHE A 344 -8.07 0.19 -14.72
CA PHE A 344 -8.80 0.68 -15.88
C PHE A 344 -8.19 0.30 -17.23
N ILE A 345 -6.95 -0.19 -17.27
CA ILE A 345 -6.32 -0.79 -18.44
C ILE A 345 -6.28 -2.31 -18.30
N ASN A 346 -5.87 -2.82 -17.15
CA ASN A 346 -5.63 -4.26 -16.94
C ASN A 346 -6.71 -4.99 -16.12
N ALA A 347 -7.81 -4.36 -15.77
CA ALA A 347 -8.97 -4.97 -15.09
C ALA A 347 -8.66 -5.72 -13.78
N LEU A 348 -7.66 -5.27 -13.01
CA LEU A 348 -7.41 -5.81 -11.67
C LEU A 348 -8.45 -5.33 -10.67
N LEU A 349 -8.92 -6.26 -9.84
CA LEU A 349 -9.67 -5.96 -8.64
C LEU A 349 -8.66 -5.58 -7.53
N CYS A 350 -8.59 -4.30 -7.22
CA CYS A 350 -7.73 -3.79 -6.18
C CYS A 350 -8.49 -3.68 -4.85
N PHE A 351 -8.13 -4.51 -3.87
CA PHE A 351 -8.62 -4.36 -2.51
C PHE A 351 -8.08 -3.07 -1.91
N GLY A 352 -8.96 -2.27 -1.32
CA GLY A 352 -8.64 -0.90 -0.98
C GLY A 352 -9.02 -0.44 0.42
N SER A 353 -8.36 0.63 0.87
CA SER A 353 -8.73 1.36 2.08
C SER A 353 -9.98 2.23 1.84
N PHE A 354 -10.48 2.85 2.91
CA PHE A 354 -11.60 3.79 2.85
C PHE A 354 -11.34 5.01 1.94
N GLU A 355 -10.10 5.44 1.78
CA GLU A 355 -9.77 6.50 0.80
C GLU A 355 -9.79 5.95 -0.62
N GLN A 356 -9.31 4.73 -0.81
CA GLN A 356 -9.18 4.12 -2.14
C GLN A 356 -10.53 3.91 -2.80
N VAL A 357 -11.53 3.45 -2.07
CA VAL A 357 -12.88 3.24 -2.64
C VAL A 357 -13.52 4.55 -3.12
N GLU A 358 -13.22 5.67 -2.47
CA GLU A 358 -13.72 6.99 -2.89
C GLU A 358 -13.06 7.43 -4.21
N TYR A 359 -11.72 7.47 -4.28
CA TYR A 359 -11.09 7.97 -5.51
C TYR A 359 -11.19 6.98 -6.68
N LEU A 360 -11.24 5.66 -6.45
CA LEU A 360 -11.46 4.71 -7.56
C LEU A 360 -12.85 4.85 -8.18
N ALA A 361 -13.89 5.06 -7.36
CA ALA A 361 -15.23 5.30 -7.87
C ALA A 361 -15.28 6.58 -8.73
N GLU A 362 -14.59 7.63 -8.29
CA GLU A 362 -14.49 8.88 -9.03
C GLU A 362 -13.66 8.71 -10.32
N PHE A 363 -12.54 7.97 -10.29
CA PHE A 363 -11.74 7.67 -11.47
C PHE A 363 -12.57 6.88 -12.51
N ARG A 364 -13.29 5.85 -12.07
CA ARG A 364 -14.18 5.07 -12.94
C ARG A 364 -15.20 5.97 -13.63
N ARG A 365 -15.89 6.83 -12.89
CA ARG A 365 -16.89 7.77 -13.42
C ARG A 365 -16.28 8.67 -14.49
N LYS A 366 -15.09 9.22 -14.26
CA LYS A 366 -14.39 10.12 -15.17
C LYS A 366 -13.90 9.40 -16.43
N TRP A 367 -13.30 8.21 -16.29
CA TRP A 367 -12.86 7.41 -17.43
C TRP A 367 -14.03 6.98 -18.32
N LEU A 368 -15.18 6.61 -17.74
CA LEU A 368 -16.40 6.32 -18.51
C LEU A 368 -16.88 7.54 -19.30
N LYS A 369 -16.86 8.72 -18.70
CA LYS A 369 -17.27 9.96 -19.37
C LYS A 369 -16.34 10.34 -20.52
N LEU A 370 -15.04 10.14 -20.37
CA LEU A 370 -14.04 10.46 -21.39
C LEU A 370 -14.10 9.53 -22.61
N GLY A 371 -14.47 8.28 -22.44
CA GLY A 371 -14.47 7.30 -23.55
C GLY A 371 -13.08 7.01 -24.14
N PHE A 372 -12.02 7.34 -23.42
CA PHE A 372 -10.65 7.24 -23.92
C PHE A 372 -10.04 5.84 -23.73
N LEU A 373 -10.38 5.15 -22.64
CA LEU A 373 -10.01 3.77 -22.36
C LEU A 373 -11.10 2.81 -22.85
N GLU A 374 -10.81 1.52 -22.91
CA GLU A 374 -11.77 0.48 -23.26
C GLU A 374 -12.94 0.47 -22.29
N GLN A 375 -14.12 0.90 -22.76
CA GLN A 375 -15.27 1.16 -21.91
C GLN A 375 -15.79 -0.09 -21.21
N GLU A 376 -15.71 -1.25 -21.84
CA GLU A 376 -16.12 -2.53 -21.27
C GLU A 376 -15.26 -2.87 -20.03
N ILE A 377 -13.94 -2.65 -20.12
CA ILE A 377 -13.01 -2.85 -19.00
C ILE A 377 -13.36 -1.88 -17.88
N VAL A 378 -13.43 -0.57 -18.18
CA VAL A 378 -13.70 0.47 -17.18
C VAL A 378 -15.05 0.22 -16.48
N GLN A 379 -16.05 -0.23 -17.21
CA GLN A 379 -17.38 -0.52 -16.66
C GLN A 379 -17.37 -1.75 -15.73
N ALA A 380 -16.58 -2.77 -16.05
CA ALA A 380 -16.50 -4.02 -15.29
C ALA A 380 -15.73 -3.89 -13.97
N VAL A 381 -14.88 -2.85 -13.81
CA VAL A 381 -14.05 -2.68 -12.60
C VAL A 381 -14.92 -2.50 -11.36
N ASN A 382 -14.71 -3.37 -10.37
CA ASN A 382 -15.27 -3.19 -9.02
C ASN A 382 -14.41 -2.21 -8.22
N THR A 383 -14.96 -1.06 -7.90
CA THR A 383 -14.31 -0.01 -7.10
C THR A 383 -14.74 0.00 -5.63
N SER A 384 -15.52 -1.01 -5.21
CA SER A 384 -16.14 -1.06 -3.87
C SER A 384 -15.50 -2.12 -2.95
N ALA A 385 -14.38 -2.73 -3.35
CA ALA A 385 -13.72 -3.78 -2.60
C ALA A 385 -12.96 -3.20 -1.39
N LEU A 386 -13.71 -2.86 -0.34
CA LEU A 386 -13.19 -2.26 0.88
C LEU A 386 -12.58 -3.31 1.79
N THR A 387 -11.29 -3.19 2.11
CA THR A 387 -10.57 -4.03 3.08
C THR A 387 -9.95 -3.17 4.17
N SER A 388 -10.76 -2.50 4.96
CA SER A 388 -10.30 -1.58 5.98
C SER A 388 -10.77 -2.02 7.36
N GLY A 389 -10.04 -1.60 8.37
CA GLY A 389 -10.38 -1.91 9.75
C GLY A 389 -9.23 -1.60 10.70
N ARG A 390 -9.39 -1.93 11.97
CA ARG A 390 -8.33 -1.82 12.96
C ARG A 390 -8.45 -2.90 14.02
N CYS A 391 -7.41 -3.68 14.19
CA CYS A 391 -7.35 -4.71 15.22
C CYS A 391 -7.14 -4.07 16.60
N ILE A 392 -8.17 -4.13 17.43
CA ILE A 392 -8.18 -3.61 18.81
C ILE A 392 -8.85 -4.65 19.71
N GLU A 393 -8.29 -4.87 20.89
CA GLU A 393 -8.93 -5.66 21.95
C GLU A 393 -10.09 -4.91 22.61
N GLU A 394 -10.89 -5.62 23.39
CA GLU A 394 -11.91 -5.03 24.26
C GLU A 394 -11.35 -4.00 25.23
N SER A 395 -10.10 -4.17 25.66
CA SER A 395 -9.36 -3.20 26.49
C SER A 395 -9.03 -1.87 25.79
N GLY A 396 -9.25 -1.77 24.47
CA GLY A 396 -8.86 -0.62 23.65
C GLY A 396 -7.40 -0.67 23.17
N VAL A 397 -6.63 -1.69 23.55
CA VAL A 397 -5.23 -1.82 23.15
C VAL A 397 -5.11 -2.39 21.75
N ALA A 398 -4.37 -1.70 20.88
CA ALA A 398 -4.14 -2.13 19.51
C ALA A 398 -3.33 -3.43 19.44
N VAL A 399 -3.61 -4.25 18.41
CA VAL A 399 -2.87 -5.49 18.12
C VAL A 399 -2.05 -5.28 16.86
N ASN A 400 -0.73 -5.41 16.99
CA ASN A 400 0.20 -5.31 15.86
C ASN A 400 0.69 -6.71 15.44
N PRO A 401 1.14 -6.91 14.20
CA PRO A 401 1.76 -8.16 13.78
C PRO A 401 2.89 -8.62 14.69
N LEU A 402 3.73 -7.71 15.17
CA LEU A 402 4.84 -8.04 16.07
C LEU A 402 4.37 -8.57 17.43
N ASP A 403 3.25 -8.10 17.96
CA ASP A 403 2.68 -8.63 19.21
C ASP A 403 2.38 -10.12 19.08
N LEU A 404 1.86 -10.53 17.91
CA LEU A 404 1.56 -11.93 17.62
C LEU A 404 2.83 -12.78 17.46
N LEU A 405 3.88 -12.21 16.85
CA LEU A 405 5.20 -12.88 16.78
C LEU A 405 5.85 -13.03 18.15
N LEU A 406 5.64 -12.08 19.06
CA LEU A 406 6.11 -12.13 20.45
C LEU A 406 5.30 -13.09 21.33
N GLY A 407 4.30 -13.75 20.76
CA GLY A 407 3.52 -14.78 21.45
C GLY A 407 2.19 -14.29 22.04
N PHE A 408 1.78 -13.05 21.76
CA PHE A 408 0.44 -12.61 22.10
C PHE A 408 -0.58 -13.47 21.34
N ARG A 409 -1.55 -14.01 22.06
CA ARG A 409 -2.63 -14.79 21.47
C ARG A 409 -3.84 -13.90 21.31
N TRP A 410 -4.20 -13.64 20.09
CA TRP A 410 -5.40 -12.93 19.74
C TRP A 410 -6.21 -13.77 18.77
N SER A 411 -7.44 -14.07 19.15
CA SER A 411 -8.39 -14.71 18.24
C SER A 411 -9.03 -13.60 17.41
N PHE A 412 -8.81 -13.64 16.13
CA PHE A 412 -9.64 -12.90 15.19
C PHE A 412 -11.08 -13.42 15.37
N MET A 413 -11.98 -12.55 15.80
CA MET A 413 -13.34 -12.96 16.09
C MET A 413 -14.07 -13.24 14.77
N GLU A 414 -14.22 -14.52 14.42
CA GLU A 414 -14.95 -14.96 13.22
C GLU A 414 -16.41 -14.46 13.20
N ASN A 415 -16.98 -14.19 14.37
CA ASN A 415 -18.35 -13.68 14.54
C ASN A 415 -18.43 -12.13 14.54
N GLN A 416 -17.33 -11.43 14.32
CA GLN A 416 -17.31 -9.98 14.28
C GLN A 416 -17.98 -9.46 12.99
N THR A 417 -18.67 -8.32 13.06
CA THR A 417 -19.21 -7.65 11.88
C THR A 417 -18.19 -6.70 11.24
N VAL A 418 -18.43 -6.32 9.98
CA VAL A 418 -17.66 -5.28 9.29
C VAL A 418 -17.68 -3.97 10.08
N GLY A 419 -18.85 -3.62 10.64
CA GLY A 419 -19.01 -2.42 11.46
C GLY A 419 -18.14 -2.42 12.70
N GLU A 420 -18.01 -3.53 13.40
CA GLU A 420 -17.15 -3.66 14.58
C GLU A 420 -15.67 -3.51 14.23
N LEU A 421 -15.22 -4.07 13.11
CA LEU A 421 -13.85 -3.93 12.62
C LEU A 421 -13.54 -2.49 12.17
N MET A 422 -14.53 -1.80 11.57
CA MET A 422 -14.38 -0.44 11.04
C MET A 422 -14.54 0.66 12.11
N ARG A 423 -15.33 0.42 13.15
CA ARG A 423 -15.67 1.41 14.20
C ARG A 423 -14.45 2.15 14.75
N PRO A 424 -13.31 1.51 15.06
CA PRO A 424 -12.13 2.19 15.58
C PRO A 424 -11.48 3.19 14.60
N LEU A 425 -11.86 3.17 13.32
CA LEU A 425 -11.37 4.11 12.31
C LEU A 425 -12.26 5.35 12.17
N LEU A 426 -13.50 5.33 12.64
CA LEU A 426 -14.45 6.42 12.48
C LEU A 426 -13.92 7.80 12.98
N PRO A 427 -13.20 7.89 14.11
CA PRO A 427 -12.59 9.16 14.53
C PRO A 427 -11.59 9.73 13.51
N ARG A 428 -10.85 8.85 12.78
CA ARG A 428 -9.94 9.27 11.71
C ARG A 428 -10.67 9.84 10.49
N LEU A 429 -11.95 9.52 10.35
CA LEU A 429 -12.84 10.03 9.31
C LEU A 429 -13.58 11.29 9.76
N GLY A 430 -13.25 11.84 10.94
CA GLY A 430 -13.93 12.99 11.53
C GLY A 430 -15.32 12.66 12.11
N ILE A 431 -15.57 11.40 12.42
CA ILE A 431 -16.83 10.92 12.99
C ILE A 431 -16.61 10.63 14.48
N GLU A 432 -17.19 11.45 15.33
CA GLU A 432 -17.22 11.21 16.78
C GLU A 432 -18.21 10.07 17.07
N VAL A 433 -17.74 9.04 17.82
CA VAL A 433 -18.47 7.81 18.14
C VAL A 433 -18.84 7.78 19.62
#